data_976fb06c2703c3f5a520bcd9bb2983dd
#
_entry.id   976fb06c2703c3f5a520bcd9bb2983dd
#
_cell.length_a   1.000
_cell.length_b   1.000
_cell.length_c   1.000
_cell.angle_alpha   90.00
_cell.angle_beta   90.00
_cell.angle_gamma   90.00
#
_symmetry.space_group_name_H-M   'P 1'
#
loop_
_entity.id
_entity.type
_entity.pdbx_description
1 polymer ?
#
loop_
_entity_poly.entity_id
_entity_poly.type
_entity_poly.pdbx_seq_one_letter_code
_entity_poly.pdbx_strand_id
1 'polypeptide(L)'
;MELQCPMPQLDFDIITLGHGSGGLLTNKLLESGVFDLLKNDYLDQRHDGATLSIQGPLAFSTDSYVISPVFFPGGNIGELAVNGTVNDLAMCGALPQYLSLAFILEEGLAMSDFWKVLVSVKFAAERAGVQIVTGDTKVVERGKGDQIFINTSGVGPLHPRAHISKQRVAAGDRILISGPIAAHGIAILSLRQGLAFESTIQSDTVNLNHTVSALLDVFGEDIHVLHDPTRGGVAAVLNEMARDTRLGIELWQKKLPIAEEVQGACELLGLDPLYVANEGVFLAVVAPQVADALLAHLQQDENGAHAAIIGEVVEGHPGQVLLHSSIGGKRVVNMPLGEQLPRIC
;
A
#
# COMPACT_ATOMS: atom_id res chain seq x y z
N MET A 1 -11.88 7.09 -14.22
CA MET A 1 -12.72 6.12 -14.98
C MET A 1 -13.73 5.55 -14.01
N GLU A 2 -15.02 5.78 -14.19
CA GLU A 2 -16.01 5.09 -13.35
C GLU A 2 -15.96 3.61 -13.67
N LEU A 3 -15.65 2.79 -12.65
CA LEU A 3 -15.64 1.35 -12.76
C LEU A 3 -17.08 0.87 -12.90
N GLN A 4 -17.44 0.36 -14.07
CA GLN A 4 -18.82 -0.02 -14.38
C GLN A 4 -18.97 -1.55 -14.33
N CYS A 5 -19.32 -2.07 -13.16
CA CYS A 5 -19.98 -3.36 -13.03
C CYS A 5 -21.36 -3.12 -12.44
N PRO A 6 -22.44 -3.38 -13.19
CA PRO A 6 -23.78 -3.14 -12.68
C PRO A 6 -24.04 -4.00 -11.44
N MET A 7 -24.58 -3.39 -10.39
CA MET A 7 -24.96 -4.12 -9.19
C MET A 7 -26.10 -5.10 -9.55
N PRO A 8 -25.99 -6.38 -9.16
CA PRO A 8 -27.09 -7.33 -9.34
C PRO A 8 -28.32 -6.87 -8.54
N GLN A 9 -29.50 -7.30 -8.96
CA GLN A 9 -30.71 -7.03 -8.23
C GLN A 9 -30.69 -7.87 -6.93
N LEU A 10 -30.34 -7.23 -5.82
CA LEU A 10 -30.35 -7.84 -4.49
C LEU A 10 -31.68 -7.48 -3.78
N ASP A 11 -32.17 -8.39 -2.95
CA ASP A 11 -33.45 -8.21 -2.25
C ASP A 11 -33.39 -7.15 -1.13
N PHE A 12 -32.23 -6.54 -0.89
CA PHE A 12 -31.99 -5.62 0.23
C PHE A 12 -31.12 -4.43 -0.18
N ASP A 13 -31.50 -3.24 0.29
CA ASP A 13 -30.77 -2.00 0.03
C ASP A 13 -29.62 -1.76 1.04
N ILE A 14 -29.64 -2.49 2.18
CA ILE A 14 -28.66 -2.35 3.25
C ILE A 14 -28.16 -3.72 3.76
N ILE A 15 -26.96 -3.72 4.29
CA ILE A 15 -26.41 -4.87 5.04
C ILE A 15 -27.16 -5.00 6.38
N THR A 16 -27.55 -6.24 6.72
CA THR A 16 -28.17 -6.61 7.98
C THR A 16 -27.35 -7.71 8.66
N LEU A 17 -27.56 -7.97 9.96
CA LEU A 17 -26.90 -9.04 10.69
C LEU A 17 -27.08 -10.40 10.03
N GLY A 18 -28.22 -10.64 9.36
CA GLY A 18 -28.49 -11.87 8.63
C GLY A 18 -27.52 -12.15 7.48
N HIS A 19 -26.86 -11.12 6.91
CA HIS A 19 -25.87 -11.30 5.85
C HIS A 19 -24.52 -11.84 6.37
N GLY A 20 -24.28 -11.82 7.69
CA GLY A 20 -23.08 -12.38 8.32
C GLY A 20 -23.32 -13.64 9.15
N SER A 21 -24.54 -14.20 9.15
CA SER A 21 -24.93 -15.30 10.04
C SER A 21 -24.69 -16.71 9.49
N GLY A 22 -24.22 -16.84 8.24
CA GLY A 22 -24.04 -18.14 7.56
C GLY A 22 -25.33 -18.75 7.01
N GLY A 23 -26.47 -18.04 7.09
CA GLY A 23 -27.77 -18.51 6.61
C GLY A 23 -28.08 -18.10 5.16
N LEU A 24 -29.39 -18.12 4.85
CA LEU A 24 -29.90 -17.85 3.48
C LEU A 24 -29.46 -16.45 2.95
N LEU A 25 -29.45 -15.43 3.79
CA LEU A 25 -29.08 -14.07 3.36
C LEU A 25 -27.57 -13.99 3.05
N THR A 26 -26.72 -14.62 3.86
CA THR A 26 -25.30 -14.74 3.57
C THR A 26 -25.07 -15.43 2.22
N ASN A 27 -25.74 -16.57 2.00
CA ASN A 27 -25.61 -17.32 0.75
C ASN A 27 -26.07 -16.48 -0.45
N LYS A 28 -27.19 -15.78 -0.36
CA LYS A 28 -27.66 -14.89 -1.44
C LYS A 28 -26.66 -13.78 -1.74
N LEU A 29 -26.11 -13.10 -0.72
CA LEU A 29 -25.10 -12.06 -0.90
C LEU A 29 -23.84 -12.61 -1.58
N LEU A 30 -23.36 -13.76 -1.13
CA LEU A 30 -22.17 -14.40 -1.69
C LEU A 30 -22.41 -14.89 -3.12
N GLU A 31 -23.48 -15.64 -3.38
CA GLU A 31 -23.78 -16.23 -4.69
C GLU A 31 -24.11 -15.19 -5.76
N SER A 32 -25.00 -14.24 -5.46
CA SER A 32 -25.46 -13.23 -6.44
C SER A 32 -24.61 -12.00 -6.52
N GLY A 33 -23.56 -11.90 -5.69
CA GLY A 33 -22.70 -10.72 -5.63
C GLY A 33 -21.21 -11.08 -5.66
N VAL A 34 -20.69 -11.52 -4.54
CA VAL A 34 -19.23 -11.66 -4.35
C VAL A 34 -18.62 -12.69 -5.30
N PHE A 35 -19.22 -13.89 -5.36
CA PHE A 35 -18.68 -14.99 -6.16
C PHE A 35 -18.82 -14.76 -7.66
N ASP A 36 -19.92 -14.17 -8.12
CA ASP A 36 -20.08 -13.84 -9.53
C ASP A 36 -19.09 -12.76 -9.97
N LEU A 37 -18.83 -11.78 -9.10
CA LEU A 37 -17.91 -10.67 -9.39
C LEU A 37 -16.44 -11.12 -9.39
N LEU A 38 -16.04 -11.95 -8.41
CA LEU A 38 -14.66 -12.40 -8.19
C LEU A 38 -14.38 -13.81 -8.76
N LYS A 39 -15.24 -14.31 -9.62
CA LYS A 39 -15.24 -15.68 -10.15
C LYS A 39 -13.87 -16.18 -10.59
N ASN A 40 -13.47 -17.34 -10.06
CA ASN A 40 -12.31 -18.11 -10.49
C ASN A 40 -12.43 -19.57 -10.02
N ASP A 41 -11.57 -20.46 -10.53
CA ASP A 41 -11.60 -21.91 -10.27
C ASP A 41 -11.47 -22.27 -8.77
N TYR A 42 -10.86 -21.43 -7.94
CA TYR A 42 -10.72 -21.65 -6.50
C TYR A 42 -12.04 -21.33 -5.77
N LEU A 43 -12.61 -20.16 -6.02
CA LEU A 43 -13.88 -19.75 -5.42
C LEU A 43 -15.04 -20.63 -5.88
N ASP A 44 -15.01 -21.15 -7.10
CA ASP A 44 -16.04 -22.03 -7.65
C ASP A 44 -16.10 -23.39 -6.92
N GLN A 45 -15.03 -23.80 -6.20
CA GLN A 45 -15.04 -25.02 -5.38
C GLN A 45 -15.91 -24.91 -4.13
N ARG A 46 -16.26 -23.70 -3.69
CA ARG A 46 -17.09 -23.46 -2.48
C ARG A 46 -16.61 -24.21 -1.25
N HIS A 47 -15.29 -24.28 -1.05
CA HIS A 47 -14.66 -24.96 0.06
C HIS A 47 -14.25 -23.96 1.17
N ASP A 48 -13.98 -24.46 2.38
CA ASP A 48 -13.54 -23.63 3.54
C ASP A 48 -12.21 -22.91 3.31
N GLY A 49 -11.42 -23.36 2.35
CA GLY A 49 -10.17 -22.75 1.96
C GLY A 49 -9.74 -23.16 0.56
N ALA A 50 -8.68 -22.57 0.04
CA ALA A 50 -8.12 -22.88 -1.25
C ALA A 50 -6.88 -23.78 -1.12
N THR A 51 -6.80 -24.82 -1.93
CA THR A 51 -5.58 -25.63 -2.08
C THR A 51 -4.72 -25.04 -3.18
N LEU A 52 -3.55 -24.52 -2.81
CA LEU A 52 -2.63 -23.84 -3.71
C LEU A 52 -1.44 -24.72 -4.06
N SER A 53 -0.98 -24.66 -5.30
CA SER A 53 0.25 -25.31 -5.72
C SER A 53 1.27 -24.25 -6.14
N ILE A 54 2.20 -23.94 -5.25
CA ILE A 54 3.24 -22.95 -5.48
C ILE A 54 4.59 -23.60 -5.23
N GLN A 55 5.56 -23.35 -6.11
CA GLN A 55 6.91 -23.94 -6.01
C GLN A 55 7.93 -22.93 -5.49
N GLY A 56 8.92 -23.40 -4.72
CA GLY A 56 10.03 -22.60 -4.22
C GLY A 56 9.73 -21.88 -2.89
N PRO A 57 10.65 -21.00 -2.47
CA PRO A 57 10.44 -20.15 -1.31
C PRO A 57 9.28 -19.18 -1.55
N LEU A 58 8.50 -18.92 -0.49
CA LEU A 58 7.30 -18.08 -0.56
C LEU A 58 7.44 -16.89 0.37
N ALA A 59 6.89 -15.74 -0.04
CA ALA A 59 6.52 -14.68 0.87
C ALA A 59 5.04 -14.79 1.21
N PHE A 60 4.69 -14.42 2.43
CA PHE A 60 3.33 -14.32 2.93
C PHE A 60 3.21 -13.02 3.72
N SER A 61 2.19 -12.23 3.44
CA SER A 61 1.85 -11.01 4.19
C SER A 61 0.37 -10.98 4.54
N THR A 62 0.03 -10.23 5.57
CA THR A 62 -1.36 -9.95 5.96
C THR A 62 -1.45 -8.53 6.49
N ASP A 63 -2.52 -7.82 6.08
CA ASP A 63 -2.80 -6.50 6.60
C ASP A 63 -4.30 -6.27 6.80
N SER A 64 -4.63 -5.30 7.65
CA SER A 64 -6.00 -4.96 8.02
C SER A 64 -6.25 -3.48 7.76
N TYR A 65 -7.28 -3.20 6.98
CA TYR A 65 -7.63 -1.87 6.51
C TYR A 65 -8.84 -1.34 7.27
N VAL A 66 -8.61 -0.20 7.92
CA VAL A 66 -9.58 0.45 8.81
C VAL A 66 -9.75 1.92 8.48
N ILE A 67 -9.40 2.31 7.26
CA ILE A 67 -9.43 3.71 6.80
C ILE A 67 -10.82 4.32 6.95
N SER A 68 -10.86 5.57 7.35
CA SER A 68 -12.09 6.37 7.41
C SER A 68 -11.79 7.79 6.88
N PRO A 69 -12.56 8.29 5.90
CA PRO A 69 -13.71 7.66 5.26
C PRO A 69 -13.34 6.51 4.31
N VAL A 70 -14.31 5.62 4.06
CA VAL A 70 -14.18 4.44 3.18
C VAL A 70 -13.87 4.82 1.74
N PHE A 71 -14.45 5.92 1.25
CA PHE A 71 -14.20 6.50 -0.07
C PHE A 71 -13.42 7.80 0.08
N PHE A 72 -12.39 7.96 -0.73
CA PHE A 72 -11.51 9.13 -0.69
C PHE A 72 -11.04 9.54 -2.09
N PRO A 73 -10.53 10.76 -2.28
CA PRO A 73 -9.96 11.15 -3.57
C PRO A 73 -8.84 10.21 -3.99
N GLY A 74 -8.98 9.62 -5.17
CA GLY A 74 -8.01 8.66 -5.72
C GLY A 74 -8.30 7.20 -5.45
N GLY A 75 -9.32 6.84 -4.59
CA GLY A 75 -9.63 5.44 -4.34
C GLY A 75 -10.65 5.16 -3.26
N ASN A 76 -10.65 3.94 -2.78
CA ASN A 76 -11.44 3.49 -1.62
C ASN A 76 -10.77 2.32 -0.90
N ILE A 77 -11.33 1.91 0.23
CA ILE A 77 -10.79 0.83 1.07
C ILE A 77 -10.59 -0.49 0.32
N GLY A 78 -11.42 -0.80 -0.70
CA GLY A 78 -11.32 -2.06 -1.44
C GLY A 78 -10.08 -2.12 -2.33
N GLU A 79 -9.81 -1.05 -3.07
CA GLU A 79 -8.61 -0.91 -3.89
C GLU A 79 -7.35 -0.88 -2.99
N LEU A 80 -7.40 -0.10 -1.91
CA LEU A 80 -6.33 0.02 -0.94
C LEU A 80 -5.95 -1.34 -0.35
N ALA A 81 -6.95 -2.16 0.02
CA ALA A 81 -6.73 -3.46 0.65
C ALA A 81 -6.03 -4.47 -0.28
N VAL A 82 -6.31 -4.41 -1.57
CA VAL A 82 -5.61 -5.26 -2.54
C VAL A 82 -4.20 -4.73 -2.78
N ASN A 83 -4.06 -3.43 -3.08
CA ASN A 83 -2.78 -2.83 -3.42
C ASN A 83 -1.76 -2.97 -2.28
N GLY A 84 -2.15 -2.67 -1.03
CA GLY A 84 -1.22 -2.70 0.10
C GLY A 84 -0.65 -4.10 0.33
N THR A 85 -1.49 -5.16 0.40
CA THR A 85 -0.97 -6.53 0.59
C THR A 85 -0.16 -7.02 -0.61
N VAL A 86 -0.52 -6.62 -1.83
CA VAL A 86 0.29 -6.89 -3.04
C VAL A 86 1.64 -6.19 -2.96
N ASN A 87 1.67 -4.93 -2.49
CA ASN A 87 2.87 -4.15 -2.32
C ASN A 87 3.80 -4.75 -1.25
N ASP A 88 3.27 -5.17 -0.10
CA ASP A 88 4.03 -5.89 0.93
C ASP A 88 4.77 -7.11 0.36
N LEU A 89 4.06 -7.93 -0.42
CA LEU A 89 4.67 -9.09 -1.08
C LEU A 89 5.76 -8.67 -2.06
N ALA A 90 5.52 -7.61 -2.84
CA ALA A 90 6.50 -7.07 -3.76
C ALA A 90 7.74 -6.52 -3.02
N MET A 91 7.55 -5.87 -1.85
CA MET A 91 8.68 -5.41 -1.01
C MET A 91 9.51 -6.57 -0.45
N CYS A 92 8.92 -7.75 -0.28
CA CYS A 92 9.66 -8.98 0.01
C CYS A 92 10.42 -9.54 -1.21
N GLY A 93 10.27 -8.94 -2.38
CA GLY A 93 10.80 -9.46 -3.65
C GLY A 93 10.02 -10.65 -4.19
N ALA A 94 8.75 -10.80 -3.84
CA ALA A 94 7.88 -11.85 -4.32
C ALA A 94 7.07 -11.44 -5.54
N LEU A 95 6.54 -12.44 -6.23
CA LEU A 95 5.55 -12.32 -7.30
C LEU A 95 4.18 -12.66 -6.71
N PRO A 96 3.35 -11.69 -6.31
CA PRO A 96 2.05 -11.94 -5.72
C PRO A 96 1.17 -12.78 -6.64
N GLN A 97 0.50 -13.81 -6.12
CA GLN A 97 -0.36 -14.69 -6.91
C GLN A 97 -1.77 -14.83 -6.32
N TYR A 98 -1.87 -15.02 -5.02
CA TYR A 98 -3.13 -15.33 -4.37
C TYR A 98 -3.36 -14.46 -3.14
N LEU A 99 -4.61 -14.02 -2.98
CA LEU A 99 -5.07 -13.27 -1.82
C LEU A 99 -6.26 -13.97 -1.16
N SER A 100 -6.35 -13.87 0.16
CA SER A 100 -7.61 -13.98 0.89
C SER A 100 -8.26 -12.61 1.02
N LEU A 101 -9.58 -12.56 1.19
CA LEU A 101 -10.34 -11.33 1.37
C LEU A 101 -11.42 -11.54 2.44
N ALA A 102 -11.25 -10.88 3.58
CA ALA A 102 -12.22 -10.95 4.66
C ALA A 102 -12.82 -9.56 4.95
N PHE A 103 -14.13 -9.54 5.19
CA PHE A 103 -14.90 -8.34 5.52
C PHE A 103 -15.48 -8.41 6.92
N ILE A 104 -15.39 -7.30 7.66
CA ILE A 104 -16.24 -7.01 8.81
C ILE A 104 -17.09 -5.82 8.42
N LEU A 105 -18.39 -6.04 8.25
CA LEU A 105 -19.36 -5.04 7.80
C LEU A 105 -20.20 -4.58 8.99
N GLU A 106 -20.53 -3.29 9.01
CA GLU A 106 -21.46 -2.77 10.01
C GLU A 106 -22.90 -2.85 9.48
N GLU A 107 -23.83 -3.27 10.33
CA GLU A 107 -25.24 -3.24 10.02
C GLU A 107 -25.76 -1.86 9.66
N GLY A 108 -26.45 -1.75 8.52
CA GLY A 108 -26.95 -0.50 7.98
C GLY A 108 -26.08 0.11 6.89
N LEU A 109 -24.93 -0.49 6.57
CA LEU A 109 -24.15 -0.13 5.40
C LEU A 109 -25.01 -0.26 4.14
N ALA A 110 -24.97 0.76 3.27
CA ALA A 110 -25.68 0.70 2.00
C ALA A 110 -25.10 -0.41 1.10
N MET A 111 -25.95 -1.23 0.52
CA MET A 111 -25.53 -2.30 -0.38
C MET A 111 -24.80 -1.75 -1.61
N SER A 112 -25.22 -0.59 -2.09
CA SER A 112 -24.56 0.11 -3.19
C SER A 112 -23.11 0.52 -2.88
N ASP A 113 -22.81 0.87 -1.63
CA ASP A 113 -21.45 1.25 -1.23
C ASP A 113 -20.58 0.02 -1.04
N PHE A 114 -21.10 -1.05 -0.44
CA PHE A 114 -20.42 -2.35 -0.40
C PHE A 114 -20.11 -2.85 -1.82
N TRP A 115 -21.05 -2.73 -2.76
CA TRP A 115 -20.84 -3.11 -4.16
C TRP A 115 -19.72 -2.31 -4.84
N LYS A 116 -19.67 -1.00 -4.65
CA LYS A 116 -18.56 -0.16 -5.16
C LYS A 116 -17.19 -0.63 -4.63
N VAL A 117 -17.12 -0.98 -3.35
CA VAL A 117 -15.89 -1.51 -2.73
C VAL A 117 -15.50 -2.84 -3.37
N LEU A 118 -16.44 -3.77 -3.55
CA LEU A 118 -16.19 -5.06 -4.21
C LEU A 118 -15.70 -4.89 -5.65
N VAL A 119 -16.30 -3.96 -6.39
CA VAL A 119 -15.88 -3.64 -7.77
C VAL A 119 -14.44 -3.13 -7.80
N SER A 120 -14.06 -2.26 -6.85
CA SER A 120 -12.69 -1.77 -6.74
C SER A 120 -11.70 -2.88 -6.37
N VAL A 121 -12.07 -3.79 -5.47
CA VAL A 121 -11.29 -5.00 -5.15
C VAL A 121 -11.02 -5.82 -6.42
N LYS A 122 -12.06 -6.09 -7.21
CA LYS A 122 -11.94 -6.85 -8.47
C LYS A 122 -10.91 -6.20 -9.40
N PHE A 123 -11.10 -4.92 -9.71
CA PHE A 123 -10.23 -4.23 -10.66
C PHE A 123 -8.78 -4.09 -10.15
N ALA A 124 -8.60 -3.89 -8.84
CA ALA A 124 -7.26 -3.87 -8.25
C ALA A 124 -6.58 -5.24 -8.36
N ALA A 125 -7.30 -6.33 -8.08
CA ALA A 125 -6.79 -7.70 -8.22
C ALA A 125 -6.46 -8.03 -9.69
N GLU A 126 -7.31 -7.65 -10.64
CA GLU A 126 -7.06 -7.82 -12.08
C GLU A 126 -5.82 -7.05 -12.54
N ARG A 127 -5.65 -5.79 -12.12
CA ARG A 127 -4.46 -4.98 -12.43
C ARG A 127 -3.19 -5.57 -11.83
N ALA A 128 -3.25 -6.06 -10.61
CA ALA A 128 -2.12 -6.70 -9.93
C ALA A 128 -1.81 -8.10 -10.48
N GLY A 129 -2.73 -8.71 -11.26
CA GLY A 129 -2.59 -10.08 -11.74
C GLY A 129 -2.72 -11.15 -10.66
N VAL A 130 -3.44 -10.83 -9.57
CA VAL A 130 -3.66 -11.76 -8.44
C VAL A 130 -5.08 -12.30 -8.43
N GLN A 131 -5.25 -13.48 -7.82
CA GLN A 131 -6.56 -14.10 -7.64
C GLN A 131 -6.97 -14.08 -6.16
N ILE A 132 -8.21 -13.69 -5.90
CA ILE A 132 -8.82 -13.85 -4.57
C ILE A 132 -9.38 -15.26 -4.49
N VAL A 133 -8.81 -16.09 -3.62
CA VAL A 133 -9.05 -17.54 -3.63
C VAL A 133 -9.85 -18.06 -2.45
N THR A 134 -9.98 -17.26 -1.40
CA THR A 134 -10.78 -17.55 -0.21
C THR A 134 -11.13 -16.25 0.50
N GLY A 135 -12.08 -16.31 1.44
CA GLY A 135 -12.46 -15.13 2.21
C GLY A 135 -13.46 -15.45 3.30
N ASP A 136 -13.85 -14.41 4.03
CA ASP A 136 -14.88 -14.49 5.06
C ASP A 136 -15.68 -13.19 5.08
N THR A 137 -16.93 -13.25 5.60
CA THR A 137 -17.77 -12.07 5.79
C THR A 137 -18.48 -12.16 7.13
N LYS A 138 -18.24 -11.17 7.97
CA LYS A 138 -18.94 -10.99 9.23
C LYS A 138 -19.70 -9.66 9.22
N VAL A 139 -20.83 -9.63 9.93
CA VAL A 139 -21.59 -8.41 10.16
C VAL A 139 -21.67 -8.16 11.66
N VAL A 140 -21.33 -6.93 12.07
CA VAL A 140 -21.47 -6.45 13.45
C VAL A 140 -22.64 -5.49 13.56
N GLU A 141 -23.18 -5.34 14.76
CA GLU A 141 -24.29 -4.44 15.04
C GLU A 141 -23.91 -2.99 14.77
N ARG A 142 -24.89 -2.17 14.46
CA ARG A 142 -24.74 -0.73 14.26
C ARG A 142 -24.06 -0.07 15.48
N GLY A 143 -23.02 0.75 15.21
CA GLY A 143 -22.19 1.42 16.21
C GLY A 143 -21.10 0.53 16.83
N LYS A 144 -20.87 -0.68 16.27
CA LYS A 144 -19.79 -1.59 16.68
C LYS A 144 -18.67 -1.74 15.64
N GLY A 145 -18.85 -1.16 14.47
CA GLY A 145 -17.87 -1.06 13.41
C GLY A 145 -17.68 0.38 12.96
N ASP A 146 -17.18 0.55 11.73
CA ASP A 146 -17.16 1.83 11.04
C ASP A 146 -17.35 1.57 9.53
N GLN A 147 -18.55 1.20 9.18
CA GLN A 147 -19.00 0.79 7.86
C GLN A 147 -18.34 -0.51 7.37
N ILE A 148 -17.04 -0.49 7.00
CA ILE A 148 -16.32 -1.63 6.43
C ILE A 148 -14.92 -1.66 7.02
N PHE A 149 -14.52 -2.85 7.49
CA PHE A 149 -13.12 -3.22 7.69
C PHE A 149 -12.79 -4.36 6.75
N ILE A 150 -11.57 -4.35 6.20
CA ILE A 150 -11.08 -5.38 5.30
C ILE A 150 -9.79 -5.95 5.86
N ASN A 151 -9.66 -7.28 5.85
CA ASN A 151 -8.37 -7.94 6.03
C ASN A 151 -8.06 -8.72 4.75
N THR A 152 -6.83 -8.57 4.29
CA THR A 152 -6.26 -9.36 3.20
C THR A 152 -5.02 -10.09 3.69
N SER A 153 -4.82 -11.30 3.19
CA SER A 153 -3.56 -12.02 3.32
C SER A 153 -3.14 -12.49 1.95
N GLY A 154 -1.87 -12.38 1.65
CA GLY A 154 -1.36 -12.70 0.34
C GLY A 154 -0.19 -13.66 0.37
N VAL A 155 0.01 -14.39 -0.73
CA VAL A 155 1.12 -15.30 -0.92
C VAL A 155 1.62 -15.25 -2.36
N GLY A 156 2.94 -15.39 -2.53
CA GLY A 156 3.58 -15.54 -3.83
C GLY A 156 4.99 -16.10 -3.72
N PRO A 157 5.52 -16.74 -4.76
CA PRO A 157 6.90 -17.20 -4.78
C PRO A 157 7.86 -16.01 -4.83
N LEU A 158 9.04 -16.16 -4.23
CA LEU A 158 10.11 -15.18 -4.39
C LEU A 158 10.56 -15.13 -5.85
N HIS A 159 10.82 -13.92 -6.33
CA HIS A 159 11.44 -13.71 -7.62
C HIS A 159 12.85 -14.36 -7.65
N PRO A 160 13.25 -15.08 -8.72
CA PRO A 160 14.52 -15.83 -8.72
C PRO A 160 15.77 -15.01 -8.45
N ARG A 161 15.74 -13.72 -8.75
CA ARG A 161 16.84 -12.78 -8.52
C ARG A 161 16.66 -11.88 -7.30
N ALA A 162 15.60 -12.08 -6.51
CA ALA A 162 15.38 -11.29 -5.31
C ALA A 162 16.26 -11.80 -4.14
N HIS A 163 17.04 -10.90 -3.59
CA HIS A 163 17.88 -11.13 -2.40
C HIS A 163 17.66 -10.00 -1.39
N ILE A 164 16.40 -9.70 -1.09
CA ILE A 164 16.02 -8.56 -0.26
C ILE A 164 16.32 -8.86 1.21
N SER A 165 17.22 -8.06 1.81
CA SER A 165 17.60 -8.22 3.22
C SER A 165 18.30 -6.98 3.75
N LYS A 166 17.90 -6.51 4.94
CA LYS A 166 18.58 -5.43 5.66
C LYS A 166 20.05 -5.72 5.97
N GLN A 167 20.43 -6.99 6.08
CA GLN A 167 21.84 -7.40 6.30
C GLN A 167 22.76 -7.10 5.11
N ARG A 168 22.21 -6.82 3.95
CA ARG A 168 22.97 -6.47 2.75
C ARG A 168 23.28 -4.98 2.63
N VAL A 169 22.62 -4.15 3.43
CA VAL A 169 22.82 -2.69 3.43
C VAL A 169 24.26 -2.38 3.86
N ALA A 170 24.92 -1.58 3.06
CA ALA A 170 26.31 -1.17 3.27
C ALA A 170 26.49 0.35 3.13
N ALA A 171 27.53 0.88 3.75
CA ALA A 171 27.89 2.28 3.56
C ALA A 171 28.23 2.54 2.07
N GLY A 172 27.72 3.61 1.52
CA GLY A 172 27.79 3.97 0.10
C GLY A 172 26.53 3.59 -0.71
N ASP A 173 25.67 2.73 -0.18
CA ASP A 173 24.39 2.41 -0.85
C ASP A 173 23.57 3.66 -1.06
N ARG A 174 22.85 3.69 -2.19
CA ARG A 174 21.96 4.80 -2.54
C ARG A 174 20.53 4.47 -2.15
N ILE A 175 19.82 5.50 -1.69
CA ILE A 175 18.41 5.42 -1.32
C ILE A 175 17.60 6.12 -2.40
N LEU A 176 16.76 5.34 -3.08
CA LEU A 176 15.82 5.82 -4.07
C LEU A 176 14.40 5.81 -3.51
N ILE A 177 13.57 6.70 -4.03
CA ILE A 177 12.11 6.63 -3.87
C ILE A 177 11.46 6.61 -5.25
N SER A 178 10.42 5.79 -5.42
CA SER A 178 9.79 5.58 -6.72
C SER A 178 8.93 6.74 -7.21
N GLY A 179 8.41 7.57 -6.30
CA GLY A 179 7.49 8.63 -6.68
C GLY A 179 7.33 9.74 -5.63
N PRO A 180 6.42 10.69 -5.88
CA PRO A 180 6.12 11.78 -4.96
C PRO A 180 5.56 11.27 -3.63
N ILE A 181 6.00 11.87 -2.52
CA ILE A 181 5.59 11.46 -1.16
C ILE A 181 4.45 12.30 -0.62
N ALA A 182 3.76 11.74 0.41
CA ALA A 182 2.76 12.38 1.25
C ALA A 182 1.36 12.53 0.64
N ALA A 183 1.14 12.12 -0.60
CA ALA A 183 -0.14 12.34 -1.28
C ALA A 183 -1.29 11.63 -0.59
N HIS A 184 -1.15 10.33 -0.21
CA HIS A 184 -2.21 9.57 0.45
C HIS A 184 -2.65 10.21 1.77
N GLY A 185 -1.71 10.40 2.69
CA GLY A 185 -2.04 10.94 4.02
C GLY A 185 -2.68 12.32 3.94
N ILE A 186 -2.22 13.19 3.04
CA ILE A 186 -2.81 14.52 2.85
C ILE A 186 -4.21 14.42 2.22
N ALA A 187 -4.45 13.54 1.24
CA ALA A 187 -5.76 13.33 0.64
C ALA A 187 -6.81 12.94 1.71
N ILE A 188 -6.47 11.98 2.57
CA ILE A 188 -7.36 11.53 3.65
C ILE A 188 -7.58 12.62 4.70
N LEU A 189 -6.50 13.27 5.15
CA LEU A 189 -6.60 14.30 6.19
C LEU A 189 -7.42 15.51 5.72
N SER A 190 -7.20 15.94 4.48
CA SER A 190 -7.94 17.04 3.88
C SER A 190 -9.45 16.77 3.85
N LEU A 191 -9.83 15.55 3.45
CA LEU A 191 -11.23 15.14 3.42
C LEU A 191 -11.84 15.13 4.83
N ARG A 192 -11.12 14.60 5.83
CA ARG A 192 -11.58 14.56 7.23
C ARG A 192 -11.78 15.93 7.85
N GLN A 193 -10.93 16.88 7.49
CA GLN A 193 -10.99 18.25 8.02
C GLN A 193 -11.88 19.17 7.19
N GLY A 194 -12.48 18.67 6.10
CA GLY A 194 -13.32 19.46 5.21
C GLY A 194 -12.54 20.57 4.49
N LEU A 195 -11.23 20.37 4.28
CA LEU A 195 -10.39 21.34 3.59
C LEU A 195 -10.61 21.22 2.09
N ALA A 196 -10.94 22.34 1.46
CA ALA A 196 -11.02 22.45 0.01
C ALA A 196 -9.77 23.18 -0.50
N PHE A 197 -8.95 22.49 -1.27
CA PHE A 197 -7.84 23.10 -2.02
C PHE A 197 -8.26 23.45 -3.44
N GLU A 198 -7.53 24.31 -4.12
CA GLU A 198 -7.79 24.67 -5.52
C GLU A 198 -7.70 23.45 -6.45
N SER A 199 -6.79 22.53 -6.15
CA SER A 199 -6.68 21.21 -6.80
C SER A 199 -7.01 20.10 -5.81
N THR A 200 -7.68 19.05 -6.28
CA THR A 200 -7.97 17.88 -5.46
C THR A 200 -6.71 17.02 -5.36
N ILE A 201 -6.11 16.95 -4.16
CA ILE A 201 -5.02 16.02 -3.86
C ILE A 201 -5.62 14.61 -3.81
N GLN A 202 -5.08 13.70 -4.62
CA GLN A 202 -5.53 12.32 -4.70
C GLN A 202 -4.56 11.41 -3.96
N SER A 203 -5.09 10.31 -3.42
CA SER A 203 -4.26 9.22 -2.91
C SER A 203 -3.40 8.63 -4.02
N ASP A 204 -2.19 8.25 -3.67
CA ASP A 204 -1.23 7.57 -4.55
C ASP A 204 -1.45 6.05 -4.61
N THR A 205 -2.50 5.50 -3.97
CA THR A 205 -2.72 4.04 -3.91
C THR A 205 -2.66 3.39 -5.29
N VAL A 206 -1.72 2.50 -5.47
CA VAL A 206 -1.49 1.73 -6.71
C VAL A 206 -0.74 0.44 -6.41
N ASN A 207 -0.91 -0.57 -7.25
CA ASN A 207 -0.12 -1.79 -7.16
C ASN A 207 1.28 -1.58 -7.79
N LEU A 208 2.32 -2.00 -7.07
CA LEU A 208 3.74 -1.81 -7.42
C LEU A 208 4.43 -3.09 -7.88
N ASN A 209 3.74 -4.23 -7.82
CA ASN A 209 4.35 -5.54 -8.06
C ASN A 209 4.96 -5.70 -9.46
N HIS A 210 4.35 -5.14 -10.49
CA HIS A 210 4.88 -5.22 -11.85
C HIS A 210 6.14 -4.37 -12.01
N THR A 211 6.13 -3.15 -11.50
CA THR A 211 7.29 -2.25 -11.47
C THR A 211 8.45 -2.88 -10.71
N VAL A 212 8.19 -3.44 -9.53
CA VAL A 212 9.21 -4.11 -8.72
C VAL A 212 9.75 -5.36 -9.42
N SER A 213 8.88 -6.18 -10.01
CA SER A 213 9.31 -7.37 -10.78
C SER A 213 10.23 -6.98 -11.94
N ALA A 214 9.88 -5.93 -12.69
CA ALA A 214 10.73 -5.43 -13.79
C ALA A 214 12.11 -4.94 -13.29
N LEU A 215 12.16 -4.29 -12.13
CA LEU A 215 13.44 -3.90 -11.51
C LEU A 215 14.26 -5.13 -11.09
N LEU A 216 13.63 -6.14 -10.50
CA LEU A 216 14.30 -7.38 -10.07
C LEU A 216 14.84 -8.17 -11.26
N ASP A 217 14.14 -8.16 -12.40
CA ASP A 217 14.61 -8.81 -13.63
C ASP A 217 15.95 -8.25 -14.11
N VAL A 218 16.20 -6.96 -13.89
CA VAL A 218 17.42 -6.29 -14.36
C VAL A 218 18.47 -6.17 -13.27
N PHE A 219 18.06 -5.73 -12.05
CA PHE A 219 18.94 -5.28 -10.97
C PHE A 219 18.82 -6.10 -9.68
N GLY A 220 18.13 -7.25 -9.69
CA GLY A 220 17.80 -7.99 -8.47
C GLY A 220 18.98 -8.27 -7.54
N GLU A 221 20.16 -8.58 -8.10
CA GLU A 221 21.37 -8.80 -7.31
C GLU A 221 21.90 -7.56 -6.58
N ASP A 222 21.59 -6.36 -7.08
CA ASP A 222 22.09 -5.09 -6.58
C ASP A 222 21.05 -4.32 -5.74
N ILE A 223 19.81 -4.83 -5.66
CA ILE A 223 18.78 -4.29 -4.78
C ILE A 223 18.91 -4.98 -3.42
N HIS A 224 19.25 -4.20 -2.38
CA HIS A 224 19.47 -4.71 -1.04
C HIS A 224 18.20 -4.71 -0.20
N VAL A 225 17.39 -3.62 -0.28
CA VAL A 225 16.13 -3.48 0.44
C VAL A 225 15.10 -2.84 -0.47
N LEU A 226 13.86 -3.31 -0.35
CA LEU A 226 12.64 -2.66 -0.81
C LEU A 226 11.73 -2.44 0.39
N HIS A 227 11.03 -1.33 0.46
CA HIS A 227 10.06 -1.05 1.52
C HIS A 227 9.11 0.06 1.11
N ASP A 228 7.83 -0.10 1.33
CA ASP A 228 6.82 0.94 1.13
C ASP A 228 6.68 1.81 2.40
N PRO A 229 6.79 3.13 2.27
CA PRO A 229 6.73 4.05 3.41
C PRO A 229 5.28 4.41 3.77
N THR A 230 4.51 3.44 4.26
CA THR A 230 3.12 3.59 4.68
C THR A 230 3.01 4.37 6.00
N ARG A 231 2.58 3.77 7.09
CA ARG A 231 2.44 4.46 8.39
C ARG A 231 3.76 5.02 8.91
N GLY A 232 3.74 6.30 9.30
CA GLY A 232 4.95 7.02 9.73
C GLY A 232 5.86 7.46 8.59
N GLY A 233 5.50 7.16 7.35
CA GLY A 233 6.14 7.62 6.13
C GLY A 233 7.60 7.19 5.97
N VAL A 234 8.31 7.91 5.14
CA VAL A 234 9.75 7.73 4.87
C VAL A 234 10.58 7.80 6.16
N ALA A 235 10.17 8.67 7.10
CA ALA A 235 10.88 8.84 8.37
C ALA A 235 10.89 7.56 9.21
N ALA A 236 9.77 6.85 9.33
CA ALA A 236 9.69 5.61 10.09
C ALA A 236 10.60 4.53 9.49
N VAL A 237 10.43 4.24 8.20
CA VAL A 237 11.20 3.20 7.49
C VAL A 237 12.71 3.42 7.59
N LEU A 238 13.16 4.65 7.34
CA LEU A 238 14.61 4.94 7.35
C LEU A 238 15.20 4.94 8.77
N ASN A 239 14.45 5.36 9.79
CA ASN A 239 14.91 5.25 11.19
C ASN A 239 15.00 3.78 11.63
N GLU A 240 14.04 2.94 11.26
CA GLU A 240 14.11 1.51 11.53
C GLU A 240 15.32 0.88 10.84
N MET A 241 15.54 1.21 9.58
CA MET A 241 16.67 0.73 8.81
C MET A 241 18.01 1.17 9.44
N ALA A 242 18.18 2.45 9.76
CA ALA A 242 19.40 2.98 10.38
C ALA A 242 19.69 2.28 11.71
N ARG A 243 18.68 2.10 12.56
CA ARG A 243 18.79 1.41 13.84
C ARG A 243 19.18 -0.06 13.66
N ASP A 244 18.52 -0.79 12.76
CA ASP A 244 18.70 -2.23 12.58
C ASP A 244 20.07 -2.56 11.95
N THR A 245 20.54 -1.71 11.03
CA THR A 245 21.85 -1.86 10.37
C THR A 245 23.01 -1.25 11.15
N ARG A 246 22.72 -0.37 12.11
CA ARG A 246 23.72 0.44 12.83
C ARG A 246 24.57 1.34 11.91
N LEU A 247 24.02 1.71 10.76
CA LEU A 247 24.58 2.69 9.84
C LEU A 247 23.84 4.01 9.94
N GLY A 248 24.44 5.09 9.47
CA GLY A 248 23.78 6.38 9.32
C GLY A 248 23.09 6.50 7.97
N ILE A 249 22.13 7.38 7.89
CA ILE A 249 21.45 7.73 6.64
C ILE A 249 21.50 9.23 6.46
N GLU A 250 21.92 9.69 5.30
CA GLU A 250 21.87 11.10 4.88
C GLU A 250 20.86 11.29 3.77
N LEU A 251 19.95 12.24 3.92
CA LEU A 251 18.92 12.63 2.96
C LEU A 251 19.15 14.06 2.49
N TRP A 252 18.72 14.39 1.28
CA TRP A 252 18.75 15.75 0.72
C TRP A 252 17.34 16.27 0.46
N GLN A 253 16.92 17.29 1.22
CA GLN A 253 15.59 17.90 1.10
C GLN A 253 15.25 18.31 -0.34
N LYS A 254 16.21 18.86 -1.08
CA LYS A 254 16.02 19.29 -2.48
C LYS A 254 15.77 18.15 -3.47
N LYS A 255 16.05 16.92 -3.06
CA LYS A 255 15.87 15.72 -3.89
C LYS A 255 14.59 14.94 -3.56
N LEU A 256 13.87 15.33 -2.51
CA LEU A 256 12.60 14.71 -2.18
C LEU A 256 11.55 15.10 -3.23
N PRO A 257 10.95 14.15 -3.94
CA PRO A 257 9.86 14.46 -4.86
C PRO A 257 8.57 14.70 -4.05
N ILE A 258 8.09 15.93 -4.04
CA ILE A 258 6.87 16.35 -3.37
C ILE A 258 6.11 17.23 -4.34
N ALA A 259 4.85 16.90 -4.61
CA ALA A 259 4.00 17.73 -5.44
C ALA A 259 3.73 19.07 -4.75
N GLU A 260 3.65 20.15 -5.53
CA GLU A 260 3.56 21.51 -5.00
C GLU A 260 2.31 21.70 -4.11
N GLU A 261 1.17 21.17 -4.55
CA GLU A 261 -0.08 21.19 -3.79
C GLU A 261 0.00 20.39 -2.48
N VAL A 262 0.75 19.26 -2.46
CA VAL A 262 0.99 18.46 -1.26
C VAL A 262 1.92 19.20 -0.30
N GLN A 263 2.96 19.83 -0.83
CA GLN A 263 3.87 20.66 -0.03
C GLN A 263 3.12 21.82 0.65
N GLY A 264 2.30 22.55 -0.11
CA GLY A 264 1.49 23.65 0.41
C GLY A 264 0.48 23.18 1.49
N ALA A 265 -0.14 22.03 1.28
CA ALA A 265 -1.05 21.43 2.26
C ALA A 265 -0.30 21.03 3.55
N CYS A 266 0.87 20.42 3.44
CA CYS A 266 1.70 20.09 4.59
C CYS A 266 2.10 21.33 5.39
N GLU A 267 2.50 22.42 4.71
CA GLU A 267 2.84 23.69 5.37
C GLU A 267 1.65 24.30 6.12
N LEU A 268 0.47 24.29 5.49
CA LEU A 268 -0.77 24.77 6.10
C LEU A 268 -1.16 23.96 7.35
N LEU A 269 -0.95 22.65 7.31
CA LEU A 269 -1.31 21.72 8.39
C LEU A 269 -0.20 21.57 9.44
N GLY A 270 0.98 22.16 9.24
CA GLY A 270 2.15 22.02 10.11
C GLY A 270 2.73 20.60 10.09
N LEU A 271 2.61 19.88 8.98
CA LEU A 271 3.12 18.53 8.81
C LEU A 271 4.44 18.52 8.04
N ASP A 272 5.32 17.60 8.40
CA ASP A 272 6.51 17.31 7.61
C ASP A 272 6.20 16.13 6.66
N PRO A 273 6.33 16.30 5.33
CA PRO A 273 6.01 15.25 4.35
C PRO A 273 6.73 13.91 4.59
N LEU A 274 7.90 13.93 5.23
CA LEU A 274 8.64 12.69 5.55
C LEU A 274 7.89 11.75 6.50
N TYR A 275 6.93 12.27 7.30
CA TYR A 275 6.16 11.51 8.28
C TYR A 275 4.76 11.13 7.79
N VAL A 276 4.38 11.60 6.61
CA VAL A 276 3.05 11.37 6.04
C VAL A 276 3.03 10.03 5.30
N ALA A 277 1.95 9.28 5.48
CA ALA A 277 1.77 7.96 4.87
C ALA A 277 1.62 8.02 3.35
N ASN A 278 2.12 6.99 2.69
CA ASN A 278 2.03 6.75 1.24
C ASN A 278 1.48 5.34 1.00
N GLU A 279 0.82 5.12 -0.13
CA GLU A 279 0.22 3.81 -0.47
C GLU A 279 0.57 3.36 -1.91
N GLY A 280 1.39 4.14 -2.61
CA GLY A 280 1.75 3.89 -4.01
C GLY A 280 3.20 4.23 -4.35
N VAL A 281 4.08 4.36 -3.35
CA VAL A 281 5.52 4.54 -3.56
C VAL A 281 6.32 3.55 -2.73
N PHE A 282 7.54 3.25 -3.16
CA PHE A 282 8.48 2.43 -2.42
C PHE A 282 9.86 3.07 -2.33
N LEU A 283 10.58 2.71 -1.28
CA LEU A 283 12.01 2.97 -1.10
C LEU A 283 12.80 1.77 -1.60
N ALA A 284 13.88 2.03 -2.33
CA ALA A 284 14.87 1.02 -2.70
C ALA A 284 16.25 1.43 -2.17
N VAL A 285 16.92 0.53 -1.47
CA VAL A 285 18.34 0.68 -1.12
C VAL A 285 19.14 -0.21 -2.05
N VAL A 286 20.03 0.40 -2.81
CA VAL A 286 20.73 -0.26 -3.91
C VAL A 286 22.22 0.00 -3.88
N ALA A 287 22.99 -0.93 -4.41
CA ALA A 287 24.41 -0.78 -4.60
C ALA A 287 24.75 0.48 -5.43
N PRO A 288 25.78 1.27 -5.06
CA PRO A 288 26.03 2.59 -5.66
C PRO A 288 26.33 2.52 -7.15
N GLN A 289 26.92 1.44 -7.64
CA GLN A 289 27.30 1.28 -9.05
C GLN A 289 26.11 1.15 -10.02
N VAL A 290 24.93 0.76 -9.54
CA VAL A 290 23.73 0.59 -10.38
C VAL A 290 22.70 1.69 -10.17
N ALA A 291 22.88 2.56 -9.19
CA ALA A 291 21.85 3.50 -8.74
C ALA A 291 21.31 4.42 -9.85
N ASP A 292 22.20 5.00 -10.66
CA ASP A 292 21.81 5.90 -11.77
C ASP A 292 21.12 5.12 -12.90
N ALA A 293 21.60 3.91 -13.22
CA ALA A 293 20.99 3.06 -14.24
C ALA A 293 19.61 2.56 -13.80
N LEU A 294 19.47 2.17 -12.52
CA LEU A 294 18.20 1.76 -11.94
C LEU A 294 17.21 2.94 -11.92
N LEU A 295 17.65 4.13 -11.50
CA LEU A 295 16.81 5.33 -11.55
C LEU A 295 16.31 5.60 -12.97
N ALA A 296 17.20 5.57 -13.96
CA ALA A 296 16.83 5.79 -15.36
C ALA A 296 15.86 4.73 -15.89
N HIS A 297 16.00 3.49 -15.44
CA HIS A 297 15.08 2.42 -15.78
C HIS A 297 13.71 2.61 -15.12
N LEU A 298 13.69 2.93 -13.82
CA LEU A 298 12.47 3.17 -13.04
C LEU A 298 11.68 4.36 -13.60
N GLN A 299 12.35 5.42 -14.06
CA GLN A 299 11.70 6.60 -14.64
C GLN A 299 11.02 6.35 -16.01
N GLN A 300 11.19 5.17 -16.60
CA GLN A 300 10.44 4.75 -17.80
C GLN A 300 9.11 4.06 -17.46
N ASP A 301 8.92 3.67 -16.20
CA ASP A 301 7.69 3.09 -15.69
C ASP A 301 6.75 4.19 -15.19
N GLU A 302 5.44 4.03 -15.37
CA GLU A 302 4.45 5.02 -14.93
C GLU A 302 4.48 5.28 -13.42
N ASN A 303 4.72 4.23 -12.61
CA ASN A 303 4.84 4.32 -11.15
C ASN A 303 6.19 4.88 -10.70
N GLY A 304 7.13 5.05 -11.63
CA GLY A 304 8.48 5.53 -11.37
C GLY A 304 8.85 6.83 -12.06
N ALA A 305 7.95 7.44 -12.83
CA ALA A 305 8.23 8.64 -13.64
C ALA A 305 8.84 9.81 -12.86
N HIS A 306 8.54 9.91 -11.57
CA HIS A 306 9.05 10.93 -10.66
C HIS A 306 10.04 10.38 -9.64
N ALA A 307 10.61 9.20 -9.88
CA ALA A 307 11.60 8.58 -9.00
C ALA A 307 12.83 9.47 -8.83
N ALA A 308 13.44 9.38 -7.67
CA ALA A 308 14.62 10.15 -7.33
C ALA A 308 15.57 9.40 -6.38
N ILE A 309 16.88 9.64 -6.51
CA ILE A 309 17.86 9.28 -5.48
C ILE A 309 17.80 10.37 -4.41
N ILE A 310 17.26 10.03 -3.25
CA ILE A 310 16.99 10.98 -2.16
C ILE A 310 18.05 10.99 -1.06
N GLY A 311 18.90 9.96 -1.01
CA GLY A 311 19.86 9.80 0.08
C GLY A 311 20.91 8.73 -0.16
N GLU A 312 21.75 8.55 0.86
CA GLU A 312 22.76 7.50 0.92
C GLU A 312 22.96 6.96 2.33
N VAL A 313 23.45 5.75 2.39
CA VAL A 313 23.86 5.10 3.64
C VAL A 313 25.31 5.43 3.93
N VAL A 314 25.63 5.80 5.17
CA VAL A 314 26.97 6.25 5.58
C VAL A 314 27.44 5.54 6.86
N GLU A 315 28.76 5.49 7.10
CA GLU A 315 29.31 4.98 8.36
C GLU A 315 29.12 5.97 9.53
N GLY A 316 29.01 7.27 9.20
CA GLY A 316 28.84 8.33 10.20
C GLY A 316 27.48 8.24 10.93
N HIS A 317 27.38 8.80 12.14
CA HIS A 317 26.17 8.90 12.97
C HIS A 317 25.30 7.61 12.98
N PRO A 318 25.84 6.47 13.44
CA PRO A 318 25.18 5.18 13.40
C PRO A 318 23.79 5.21 14.06
N GLY A 319 22.79 4.63 13.39
CA GLY A 319 21.41 4.56 13.89
C GLY A 319 20.63 5.86 13.77
N GLN A 320 21.14 6.87 13.06
CA GLN A 320 20.47 8.16 12.88
C GLN A 320 20.22 8.47 11.42
N VAL A 321 19.14 9.20 11.17
CA VAL A 321 18.79 9.76 9.86
C VAL A 321 18.98 11.27 9.92
N LEU A 322 19.82 11.81 9.04
CA LEU A 322 20.07 13.26 8.91
C LEU A 322 19.48 13.77 7.59
N LEU A 323 18.76 14.87 7.64
CA LEU A 323 18.28 15.60 6.47
C LEU A 323 19.12 16.86 6.25
N HIS A 324 19.75 16.96 5.09
CA HIS A 324 20.37 18.20 4.62
C HIS A 324 19.29 19.14 4.13
N SER A 325 19.15 20.28 4.82
CA SER A 325 18.17 21.30 4.49
C SER A 325 18.51 22.00 3.18
N SER A 326 17.49 22.48 2.50
CA SER A 326 17.61 23.31 1.29
C SER A 326 18.36 24.62 1.50
N ILE A 327 18.45 25.12 2.75
CA ILE A 327 19.11 26.38 3.14
C ILE A 327 20.50 26.16 3.79
N GLY A 328 21.04 24.93 3.80
CA GLY A 328 22.41 24.64 4.19
C GLY A 328 22.61 24.10 5.62
N GLY A 329 21.56 23.88 6.39
CA GLY A 329 21.63 23.22 7.71
C GLY A 329 21.45 21.69 7.62
N LYS A 330 21.73 20.99 8.73
CA LYS A 330 21.36 19.57 8.91
C LYS A 330 20.41 19.47 10.09
N ARG A 331 19.40 18.60 9.99
CA ARG A 331 18.54 18.22 11.11
C ARG A 331 18.44 16.71 11.23
N VAL A 332 18.25 16.23 12.43
CA VAL A 332 17.91 14.82 12.68
C VAL A 332 16.45 14.61 12.29
N VAL A 333 16.19 13.55 11.51
CA VAL A 333 14.85 13.03 11.27
C VAL A 333 14.60 11.98 12.36
N ASN A 334 13.79 12.32 13.35
CA ASN A 334 13.51 11.42 14.47
C ASN A 334 12.48 10.35 14.09
N MET A 335 12.48 9.24 14.82
CA MET A 335 11.37 8.27 14.77
C MET A 335 10.09 8.96 15.22
N PRO A 336 8.95 8.80 14.51
CA PRO A 336 7.69 9.43 14.90
C PRO A 336 7.26 8.97 16.30
N LEU A 337 6.85 9.94 17.13
CA LEU A 337 6.29 9.68 18.45
C LEU A 337 4.77 9.59 18.35
N GLY A 338 4.26 8.36 18.30
CA GLY A 338 2.83 8.11 18.20
C GLY A 338 2.28 8.30 16.77
N GLU A 339 0.98 8.16 16.65
CA GLU A 339 0.26 8.20 15.38
C GLU A 339 -0.16 9.64 15.05
N GLN A 340 0.46 10.22 14.01
CA GLN A 340 0.10 11.57 13.56
C GLN A 340 -1.19 11.57 12.74
N LEU A 341 -1.46 10.48 12.02
CA LEU A 341 -2.60 10.32 11.13
C LEU A 341 -3.30 8.99 11.44
N PRO A 342 -4.19 8.93 12.48
CA PRO A 342 -4.85 7.69 12.85
C PRO A 342 -5.77 7.18 11.73
N ARG A 343 -5.84 5.85 11.59
CA ARG A 343 -6.72 5.16 10.63
C ARG A 343 -6.55 5.67 9.20
N ILE A 344 -5.31 5.74 8.77
CA ILE A 344 -4.95 6.23 7.43
C ILE A 344 -5.04 5.11 6.37
N CYS A 345 -4.94 3.87 6.80
CA CYS A 345 -5.05 2.66 5.96
C CYS A 345 -5.96 1.61 6.58
#